data_59d03c670e090d4d7cf691018bb09330
#
_entry.id   59d03c670e090d4d7cf691018bb09330
#
_cell.length_a   1.000
_cell.length_b   1.000
_cell.length_c   1.000
_cell.angle_alpha   90.00
_cell.angle_beta   90.00
_cell.angle_gamma   90.00
#
_symmetry.space_group_name_H-M   'P 1'
#
loop_
_entity.id
_entity.type
_entity.pdbx_description
1 polymer ?
#
loop_
_entity_poly.entity_id
_entity_poly.type
_entity_poly.pdbx_seq_one_letter_code
_entity_poly.pdbx_strand_id
1 'polypeptide(L)'
;MLNRSQIFATNDLKSEVIDVPEWGGQVKVVVMTGLARDAFQKANSEAPRGVSFFEGTLIVATVVGDDDQPLFTEDDIPLLQQRSAAVVSRIAAVAMRINGLGVKATEDAEKNSEAAPSGSSGSDSPAS
;
A
#
# COMPACT_ATOMS: atom_id res chain seq x y z
N MET A 1 -30.31 10.03 4.64
CA MET A 1 -29.61 8.78 4.95
C MET A 1 -29.49 7.94 3.70
N LEU A 2 -28.32 7.34 3.46
CA LEU A 2 -28.11 6.53 2.27
C LEU A 2 -28.86 5.21 2.34
N ASN A 3 -29.32 4.75 1.19
CA ASN A 3 -29.88 3.40 1.07
C ASN A 3 -28.89 2.51 0.32
N ARG A 4 -29.20 1.21 0.27
CA ARG A 4 -28.31 0.20 -0.31
C ARG A 4 -27.94 0.51 -1.76
N SER A 5 -28.94 0.88 -2.57
CA SER A 5 -28.68 1.17 -3.99
C SER A 5 -27.79 2.36 -4.18
N GLN A 6 -27.97 3.40 -3.37
CA GLN A 6 -27.12 4.59 -3.46
C GLN A 6 -25.69 4.25 -3.07
N ILE A 7 -25.49 3.43 -2.04
CA ILE A 7 -24.15 3.05 -1.60
C ILE A 7 -23.42 2.30 -2.70
N PHE A 8 -24.06 1.31 -3.33
CA PHE A 8 -23.39 0.49 -4.34
C PHE A 8 -23.29 1.18 -5.71
N ALA A 9 -23.97 2.30 -5.89
CA ALA A 9 -23.84 3.10 -7.10
C ALA A 9 -22.67 4.07 -7.03
N THR A 10 -22.06 4.28 -5.85
CA THR A 10 -20.96 5.23 -5.71
C THR A 10 -19.64 4.61 -6.15
N ASN A 11 -18.74 5.47 -6.64
CA ASN A 11 -17.35 5.11 -6.83
C ASN A 11 -16.56 5.77 -5.70
N ASP A 12 -16.27 4.99 -4.67
CA ASP A 12 -15.57 5.49 -3.47
C ASP A 12 -14.07 5.21 -3.51
N LEU A 13 -13.55 4.70 -4.63
CA LEU A 13 -12.13 4.39 -4.75
C LEU A 13 -11.40 5.60 -5.30
N LYS A 14 -10.92 6.45 -4.40
CA LYS A 14 -10.13 7.63 -4.76
C LYS A 14 -8.84 7.19 -5.44
N SER A 15 -8.37 7.99 -6.37
CA SER A 15 -7.16 7.71 -7.11
C SER A 15 -6.28 8.94 -7.21
N GLU A 16 -5.01 8.70 -7.51
CA GLU A 16 -4.04 9.76 -7.78
C GLU A 16 -3.20 9.33 -8.98
N VAL A 17 -3.06 10.23 -9.96
CA VAL A 17 -2.22 9.98 -11.13
C VAL A 17 -0.87 10.64 -10.86
N ILE A 18 0.20 9.89 -11.06
CA ILE A 18 1.56 10.41 -10.84
C ILE A 18 2.38 10.27 -12.12
N ASP A 19 3.29 11.23 -12.32
CA ASP A 19 4.20 11.19 -13.46
C ASP A 19 5.37 10.26 -13.14
N VAL A 20 5.66 9.35 -14.07
CA VAL A 20 6.82 8.48 -13.99
C VAL A 20 7.60 8.63 -15.28
N PRO A 21 8.36 9.75 -15.41
CA PRO A 21 9.12 10.00 -16.64
C PRO A 21 10.14 8.91 -16.95
N GLU A 22 10.65 8.25 -15.93
CA GLU A 22 11.59 7.13 -16.10
C GLU A 22 10.96 5.96 -16.87
N TRP A 23 9.63 5.85 -16.80
CA TRP A 23 8.88 4.81 -17.53
C TRP A 23 8.13 5.38 -18.74
N GLY A 24 8.29 6.69 -18.99
CA GLY A 24 7.74 7.34 -20.18
C GLY A 24 6.27 7.69 -20.11
N GLY A 25 5.69 7.77 -18.93
CA GLY A 25 4.26 8.07 -18.82
C GLY A 25 3.80 8.31 -17.40
N GLN A 26 2.52 8.02 -17.17
CA GLN A 26 1.87 8.22 -15.88
C GLN A 26 1.36 6.89 -15.33
N VAL A 27 1.21 6.84 -14.02
CA VAL A 27 0.69 5.67 -13.32
C VAL A 27 -0.48 6.13 -12.46
N LYS A 28 -1.57 5.37 -12.47
CA LYS A 28 -2.75 5.66 -11.67
C LYS A 28 -2.78 4.73 -10.47
N VAL A 29 -2.78 5.32 -9.28
CA VAL A 29 -2.77 4.61 -8.01
C VAL A 29 -4.11 4.83 -7.32
N VAL A 30 -4.73 3.76 -6.83
CA VAL A 30 -6.07 3.83 -6.23
C VAL A 30 -6.06 3.31 -4.80
N VAL A 31 -7.10 3.68 -4.07
CA VAL A 31 -7.39 3.11 -2.76
C VAL A 31 -7.80 1.64 -2.95
N MET A 32 -7.30 0.76 -2.08
CA MET A 32 -7.63 -0.66 -2.14
C MET A 32 -9.07 -0.92 -1.74
N THR A 33 -9.70 -1.86 -2.44
CA THR A 33 -10.93 -2.47 -1.94
C THR A 33 -10.60 -3.34 -0.73
N GLY A 34 -11.62 -3.75 0.02
CA GLY A 34 -11.40 -4.70 1.11
C GLY A 34 -10.78 -6.00 0.61
N LEU A 35 -11.22 -6.47 -0.55
CA LEU A 35 -10.69 -7.69 -1.14
C LEU A 35 -9.21 -7.56 -1.52
N ALA A 36 -8.85 -6.43 -2.13
CA ALA A 36 -7.45 -6.16 -2.49
C ALA A 36 -6.57 -6.06 -1.24
N ARG A 37 -7.07 -5.42 -0.19
CA ARG A 37 -6.34 -5.30 1.07
C ARG A 37 -6.13 -6.67 1.71
N ASP A 38 -7.13 -7.54 1.68
CA ASP A 38 -7.00 -8.89 2.23
C ASP A 38 -5.88 -9.66 1.50
N ALA A 39 -5.85 -9.56 0.17
CA ALA A 39 -4.81 -10.22 -0.61
C ALA A 39 -3.43 -9.64 -0.31
N PHE A 40 -3.33 -8.33 -0.17
CA PHE A 40 -2.09 -7.65 0.18
C PHE A 40 -1.59 -8.09 1.56
N GLN A 41 -2.47 -8.11 2.55
CA GLN A 41 -2.11 -8.52 3.90
C GLN A 41 -1.69 -9.98 3.95
N LYS A 42 -2.41 -10.84 3.23
CA LYS A 42 -2.07 -12.26 3.17
C LYS A 42 -0.68 -12.47 2.56
N ALA A 43 -0.37 -11.76 1.48
CA ALA A 43 0.94 -11.88 0.83
C ALA A 43 2.08 -11.48 1.78
N ASN A 44 1.82 -10.54 2.69
CA ASN A 44 2.84 -10.01 3.59
C ASN A 44 2.77 -10.59 5.00
N SER A 45 1.90 -11.59 5.24
CA SER A 45 1.76 -12.19 6.57
C SER A 45 2.78 -13.29 6.81
N GLU A 46 3.46 -13.75 5.78
CA GLU A 46 4.48 -14.79 5.89
C GLU A 46 5.82 -14.16 6.30
N ALA A 47 6.86 -14.97 6.37
CA ALA A 47 8.19 -14.51 6.75
C ALA A 47 8.63 -13.33 5.89
N PRO A 48 9.37 -12.37 6.45
CA PRO A 48 9.80 -11.19 5.71
C PRO A 48 10.53 -11.54 4.42
N ARG A 49 10.15 -10.85 3.33
CA ARG A 49 10.74 -11.06 2.01
C ARG A 49 11.44 -9.82 1.49
N GLY A 50 11.61 -8.82 2.35
CA GLY A 50 12.30 -7.58 2.01
C GLY A 50 11.36 -6.48 1.51
N VAL A 51 11.94 -5.28 1.39
CA VAL A 51 11.19 -4.08 1.05
C VAL A 51 10.62 -4.17 -0.36
N SER A 52 11.39 -4.69 -1.32
CA SER A 52 10.94 -4.76 -2.71
C SER A 52 9.72 -5.67 -2.87
N PHE A 53 9.63 -6.73 -2.08
CA PHE A 53 8.46 -7.60 -2.11
C PHE A 53 7.23 -6.87 -1.56
N PHE A 54 7.38 -6.19 -0.43
CA PHE A 54 6.30 -5.39 0.17
C PHE A 54 5.80 -4.34 -0.83
N GLU A 55 6.72 -3.59 -1.43
CA GLU A 55 6.36 -2.55 -2.39
C GLU A 55 5.73 -3.15 -3.64
N GLY A 56 6.24 -4.28 -4.12
CA GLY A 56 5.66 -4.96 -5.27
C GLY A 56 4.23 -5.42 -5.02
N THR A 57 3.96 -6.01 -3.86
CA THR A 57 2.59 -6.43 -3.50
C THR A 57 1.66 -5.24 -3.40
N LEU A 58 2.15 -4.11 -2.87
CA LEU A 58 1.37 -2.89 -2.74
C LEU A 58 1.02 -2.32 -4.12
N ILE A 59 1.97 -2.32 -5.04
CA ILE A 59 1.73 -1.86 -6.41
C ILE A 59 0.71 -2.75 -7.11
N VAL A 60 0.83 -4.06 -6.97
CA VAL A 60 -0.15 -4.98 -7.54
C VAL A 60 -1.56 -4.69 -7.02
N ALA A 61 -1.67 -4.35 -5.74
CA ALA A 61 -2.96 -4.10 -5.09
C ALA A 61 -3.55 -2.72 -5.44
N THR A 62 -2.76 -1.77 -5.92
CA THR A 62 -3.19 -0.36 -6.00
C THR A 62 -3.06 0.27 -7.37
N VAL A 63 -2.22 -0.24 -8.26
CA VAL A 63 -2.02 0.37 -9.58
C VAL A 63 -3.03 -0.20 -10.56
N VAL A 64 -3.72 0.69 -11.25
CA VAL A 64 -4.75 0.32 -12.23
C VAL A 64 -4.45 0.96 -13.57
N GLY A 65 -5.06 0.42 -14.62
CA GLY A 65 -4.96 0.97 -15.96
C GLY A 65 -6.05 2.02 -16.22
N ASP A 66 -6.15 2.45 -17.48
CA ASP A 66 -7.14 3.44 -17.90
C ASP A 66 -8.58 2.96 -17.66
N ASP A 67 -8.79 1.67 -17.63
CA ASP A 67 -10.11 1.06 -17.41
C ASP A 67 -10.43 0.88 -15.92
N ASP A 68 -9.56 1.39 -15.03
CA ASP A 68 -9.67 1.24 -13.57
C ASP A 68 -9.59 -0.21 -13.09
N GLN A 69 -9.06 -1.09 -13.93
CA GLN A 69 -8.82 -2.49 -13.55
C GLN A 69 -7.35 -2.68 -13.17
N PRO A 70 -7.06 -3.66 -12.29
CA PRO A 70 -5.68 -3.93 -11.90
C PRO A 70 -4.77 -4.10 -13.12
N LEU A 71 -3.64 -3.40 -13.09
CA LEU A 71 -2.68 -3.44 -14.20
C LEU A 71 -1.74 -4.65 -14.09
N PHE A 72 -1.49 -5.10 -12.88
CA PHE A 72 -0.54 -6.18 -12.58
C PHE A 72 -1.23 -7.32 -11.82
N THR A 73 -0.61 -8.50 -11.89
CA THR A 73 -1.00 -9.65 -11.08
C THR A 73 0.16 -10.03 -10.16
N GLU A 74 -0.07 -10.98 -9.27
CA GLU A 74 0.98 -11.48 -8.37
C GLU A 74 2.18 -12.03 -9.13
N ASP A 75 1.95 -12.57 -10.33
CA ASP A 75 3.03 -13.10 -11.17
C ASP A 75 4.00 -12.02 -11.63
N ASP A 76 3.58 -10.77 -11.58
CA ASP A 76 4.42 -9.63 -11.99
C ASP A 76 5.34 -9.13 -10.89
N ILE A 77 5.18 -9.59 -9.65
CA ILE A 77 5.98 -9.10 -8.53
C ILE A 77 7.48 -9.27 -8.78
N PRO A 78 7.98 -10.43 -9.25
CA PRO A 78 9.40 -10.55 -9.54
C PRO A 78 9.91 -9.56 -10.58
N LEU A 79 9.06 -9.20 -11.55
CA LEU A 79 9.42 -8.21 -12.57
C LEU A 79 9.49 -6.80 -11.98
N LEU A 80 8.55 -6.48 -11.10
CA LEU A 80 8.56 -5.19 -10.40
C LEU A 80 9.79 -5.05 -9.51
N GLN A 81 10.20 -6.15 -8.86
CA GLN A 81 11.38 -6.16 -8.01
C GLN A 81 12.67 -5.88 -8.79
N GLN A 82 12.62 -5.97 -10.11
CA GLN A 82 13.78 -5.71 -10.96
C GLN A 82 13.76 -4.33 -11.62
N ARG A 83 12.78 -3.51 -11.28
CA ARG A 83 12.76 -2.11 -11.72
C ARG A 83 13.57 -1.26 -10.74
N SER A 84 13.77 -0.01 -11.11
CA SER A 84 14.49 0.94 -10.24
C SER A 84 13.85 1.00 -8.86
N ALA A 85 14.64 0.77 -7.82
CA ALA A 85 14.14 0.83 -6.44
C ALA A 85 13.55 2.21 -6.13
N ALA A 86 14.17 3.28 -6.61
CA ALA A 86 13.70 4.64 -6.36
C ALA A 86 12.34 4.88 -7.00
N VAL A 87 12.12 4.39 -8.22
CA VAL A 87 10.84 4.56 -8.92
C VAL A 87 9.75 3.74 -8.23
N VAL A 88 10.03 2.49 -7.93
CA VAL A 88 9.07 1.61 -7.26
C VAL A 88 8.70 2.18 -5.90
N SER A 89 9.68 2.66 -5.13
CA SER A 89 9.43 3.25 -3.81
C SER A 89 8.60 4.52 -3.91
N ARG A 90 8.80 5.33 -4.95
CA ARG A 90 8.02 6.56 -5.14
C ARG A 90 6.55 6.23 -5.40
N ILE A 91 6.28 5.23 -6.22
CA ILE A 91 4.91 4.78 -6.48
C ILE A 91 4.31 4.18 -5.21
N ALA A 92 5.05 3.32 -4.53
CA ALA A 92 4.59 2.70 -3.29
C ALA A 92 4.29 3.74 -2.22
N ALA A 93 5.07 4.82 -2.14
CA ALA A 93 4.84 5.88 -1.17
C ALA A 93 3.48 6.56 -1.40
N VAL A 94 3.11 6.80 -2.66
CA VAL A 94 1.80 7.36 -2.98
C VAL A 94 0.70 6.37 -2.56
N ALA A 95 0.87 5.10 -2.88
CA ALA A 95 -0.09 4.06 -2.50
C ALA A 95 -0.27 3.98 -0.99
N MET A 96 0.82 4.06 -0.23
CA MET A 96 0.76 4.05 1.24
C MET A 96 0.00 5.27 1.75
N ARG A 97 0.30 6.44 1.22
CA ARG A 97 -0.30 7.68 1.68
C ARG A 97 -1.82 7.70 1.46
N ILE A 98 -2.27 7.38 0.25
CA ILE A 98 -3.71 7.46 -0.05
C ILE A 98 -4.50 6.33 0.60
N ASN A 99 -3.83 5.24 1.00
CA ASN A 99 -4.46 4.13 1.70
C ASN A 99 -4.32 4.22 3.23
N GLY A 100 -3.75 5.30 3.73
CA GLY A 100 -3.60 5.47 5.17
C GLY A 100 -2.52 4.60 5.78
N LEU A 101 -1.56 4.13 5.00
CA LEU A 101 -0.47 3.27 5.44
C LEU A 101 0.86 4.03 5.50
N GLY A 102 0.82 5.35 5.58
CA GLY A 102 2.01 6.18 5.52
C GLY A 102 2.71 6.37 6.86
N VAL A 103 3.21 7.59 7.07
CA VAL A 103 4.02 7.94 8.24
C VAL A 103 3.33 7.55 9.54
N LYS A 104 2.05 7.79 9.66
CA LYS A 104 1.31 7.47 10.88
C LYS A 104 1.34 5.98 11.18
N ALA A 105 1.14 5.15 10.18
CA ALA A 105 1.18 3.70 10.36
C ALA A 105 2.58 3.25 10.77
N THR A 106 3.61 3.84 10.19
CA THR A 106 5.00 3.57 10.54
C THR A 106 5.29 3.98 11.99
N GLU A 107 4.81 5.16 12.39
CA GLU A 107 4.96 5.63 13.75
C GLU A 107 4.29 4.70 14.75
N ASP A 108 3.08 4.26 14.45
CA ASP A 108 2.36 3.34 15.30
C ASP A 108 3.10 2.01 15.43
N ALA A 109 3.67 1.51 14.36
CA ALA A 109 4.45 0.29 14.38
C ALA A 109 5.71 0.45 15.23
N GLU A 110 6.39 1.59 15.12
CA GLU A 110 7.56 1.89 15.93
C GLU A 110 7.20 1.96 17.40
N LYS A 111 6.10 2.62 17.74
CA LYS A 111 5.64 2.72 19.13
C LYS A 111 5.35 1.35 19.70
N ASN A 112 4.68 0.50 18.94
CA ASN A 112 4.38 -0.84 19.39
C ASN A 112 5.64 -1.66 19.62
N SER A 113 6.63 -1.49 18.77
CA SER A 113 7.91 -2.18 18.92
C SER A 113 8.66 -1.71 20.16
N GLU A 114 8.63 -0.42 20.45
CA GLU A 114 9.29 0.16 21.61
C GLU A 114 8.58 -0.19 22.91
N ALA A 115 7.26 -0.17 22.87
CA ALA A 115 6.46 -0.48 24.05
C ALA A 115 6.69 -1.92 24.48
N ALA A 116 7.13 -2.69 23.63
CA ALA A 116 7.57 -4.02 24.01
C ALA A 116 8.79 -3.94 24.90
N PRO A 117 8.70 -2.31 25.35
CA PRO A 117 9.31 -2.02 25.93
C PRO A 117 9.44 -1.53 26.17
N SER A 118 9.49 -0.51 26.24
CA SER A 118 9.50 -0.04 26.42
C SER A 118 9.23 0.38 26.25
N GLY A 119 9.67 0.80 26.47
CA GLY A 119 9.29 1.04 26.61
C GLY A 119 9.05 1.52 26.41
N SER A 120 9.35 1.87 26.79
CA SER A 120 9.03 1.97 26.72
C SER A 120 8.67 2.12 26.55
N SER A 121 8.90 2.61 26.87
CA SER A 121 8.56 2.52 26.88
C SER A 121 8.18 2.49 26.75
N GLY A 122 8.37 2.82 26.78
CA GLY A 122 8.00 2.64 26.97
C GLY A 122 7.63 2.75 26.77
N SER A 123 7.79 3.24 27.30
CA SER A 123 7.45 2.88 27.31
C SER A 123 7.05 2.72 27.05
N ASP A 124 7.04 3.33 27.31
CA ASP A 124 6.74 2.75 27.32
C ASP A 124 6.28 2.40 27.17
N SER A 125 6.18 2.99 27.12
CA SER A 125 5.83 2.24 27.33
C SER A 125 5.57 1.85 27.48
N PRO A 126 5.43 2.31 27.54
CA PRO A 126 5.29 1.66 27.87
C PRO A 126 4.98 1.33 27.97
N ALA A 127 4.75 1.54 28.10
CA ALA A 127 4.59 1.05 28.33
C ALA A 127 4.31 0.89 28.28
N SER A 128 4.11 1.09 28.27
CA SER A 128 4.04 0.86 28.31
C SER A 128 4.03 0.68 28.35
#